data_99713a18a99a188855b15ae061a8d0a9
#
_entry.id   99713a18a99a188855b15ae061a8d0a9
#
_cell.length_a   1.000
_cell.length_b   1.000
_cell.length_c   1.000
_cell.angle_alpha   90.00
_cell.angle_beta   90.00
_cell.angle_gamma   90.00
#
_symmetry.space_group_name_H-M   'P 1'
#
loop_
_entity.id
_entity.type
_entity.pdbx_description
1 polymer ?
#
loop_
_entity_poly.entity_id
_entity_poly.type
_entity_poly.pdbx_seq_one_letter_code
_entity_poly.pdbx_strand_id
1 'polypeptide(L)'
;LFTLDNRLLQLGVDVHDRVQAEALVHDGEHCMGCVTRDLRTGELVGYFAKATLIATGGYGRIYRATTNAVICDGGGQITALDTGVVPLGNMEAVQFHPTGTVPTDILVTEGCRGDGGTLLDVNEYRFMPDYEPEKAELASRDVVSRRMTEHMRKGFGVPSPYGEHLWLDI
;
A
#
# COMPACT_ATOMS: atom_id res chain seq x y z
N LEU A 1 5.45 15.91 -2.19
CA LEU A 1 6.83 15.40 -2.30
C LEU A 1 7.79 16.55 -2.57
N PHE A 2 7.78 17.25 -3.69
CA PHE A 2 8.74 18.33 -4.04
C PHE A 2 8.94 19.37 -2.93
N THR A 3 7.89 19.74 -2.19
CA THR A 3 7.99 20.69 -1.06
C THR A 3 8.85 20.12 0.07
N LEU A 4 8.71 18.83 0.37
CA LEU A 4 9.49 18.15 1.40
C LEU A 4 10.93 17.94 0.96
N ASP A 5 11.16 17.56 -0.29
CA ASP A 5 12.49 17.40 -0.86
C ASP A 5 13.27 18.72 -0.81
N ASN A 6 12.65 19.82 -1.25
CA ASN A 6 13.24 21.15 -1.12
C ASN A 6 13.57 21.53 0.33
N ARG A 7 12.70 21.12 1.27
CA ARG A 7 12.95 21.40 2.68
C ARG A 7 14.12 20.61 3.25
N LEU A 8 14.29 19.36 2.85
CA LEU A 8 15.45 18.55 3.21
C LEU A 8 16.76 19.22 2.75
N LEU A 9 16.81 19.66 1.49
CA LEU A 9 17.96 20.37 0.93
C LEU A 9 18.25 21.67 1.69
N GLN A 10 17.23 22.48 2.02
CA GLN A 10 17.39 23.71 2.78
C GLN A 10 17.93 23.48 4.20
N LEU A 11 17.60 22.34 4.81
CA LEU A 11 18.06 21.96 6.13
C LEU A 11 19.45 21.30 6.12
N GLY A 12 20.04 21.08 4.95
CA GLY A 12 21.35 20.44 4.81
C GLY A 12 21.32 18.97 5.23
N VAL A 13 20.21 18.27 5.04
CA VAL A 13 20.12 16.84 5.33
C VAL A 13 20.85 16.08 4.24
N ASP A 14 21.76 15.19 4.62
CA ASP A 14 22.44 14.30 3.69
C ASP A 14 21.45 13.23 3.18
N VAL A 15 21.24 13.20 1.87
CA VAL A 15 20.36 12.23 1.22
C VAL A 15 21.22 11.26 0.40
N HIS A 16 21.15 9.98 0.73
CA HIS A 16 21.83 8.91 0.03
C HIS A 16 20.85 8.18 -0.88
N ASP A 17 20.88 8.46 -2.17
CA ASP A 17 20.06 7.77 -3.16
C ASP A 17 20.69 6.43 -3.57
N ARG A 18 19.84 5.47 -3.98
CA ARG A 18 20.23 4.12 -4.38
C ARG A 18 21.03 3.36 -3.30
N VAL A 19 20.67 3.60 -2.07
CA VAL A 19 21.20 2.89 -0.91
C VAL A 19 20.08 2.13 -0.24
N GLN A 20 20.21 0.82 -0.17
CA GLN A 20 19.21 -0.09 0.41
C GLN A 20 19.64 -0.47 1.82
N ALA A 21 18.73 -0.34 2.80
CA ALA A 21 18.95 -0.87 4.13
C ALA A 21 18.80 -2.40 4.10
N GLU A 22 19.82 -3.10 4.62
CA GLU A 22 19.88 -4.57 4.66
C GLU A 22 19.58 -5.11 6.05
N ALA A 23 20.11 -4.46 7.09
CA ALA A 23 19.96 -4.90 8.47
C ALA A 23 20.04 -3.73 9.44
N LEU A 24 19.41 -3.87 10.61
CA LEU A 24 19.66 -2.98 11.74
C LEU A 24 20.87 -3.45 12.55
N VAL A 25 21.65 -2.50 13.06
CA VAL A 25 22.73 -2.77 14.03
C VAL A 25 22.15 -2.57 15.43
N HIS A 26 22.16 -3.62 16.25
CA HIS A 26 21.59 -3.60 17.59
C HIS A 26 22.34 -4.53 18.56
N ASP A 27 22.20 -4.28 19.84
CA ASP A 27 22.73 -5.12 20.93
C ASP A 27 21.63 -5.94 21.65
N GLY A 28 20.42 -5.89 21.17
CA GLY A 28 19.22 -6.49 21.76
C GLY A 28 18.34 -5.50 22.52
N GLU A 29 18.87 -4.37 22.97
CA GLU A 29 18.15 -3.32 23.69
C GLU A 29 18.11 -1.99 22.92
N HIS A 30 19.20 -1.66 22.22
CA HIS A 30 19.38 -0.40 21.53
C HIS A 30 19.66 -0.60 20.04
N CYS A 31 19.03 0.21 19.20
CA CYS A 31 19.39 0.32 17.79
C CYS A 31 20.50 1.37 17.64
N MET A 32 21.62 0.95 17.08
CA MET A 32 22.81 1.77 16.88
C MET A 32 22.98 2.28 15.45
N GLY A 33 22.09 1.91 14.55
CA GLY A 33 22.16 2.27 13.14
C GLY A 33 21.71 1.17 12.21
N CYS A 34 22.23 1.18 10.98
CA CYS A 34 21.92 0.17 9.98
C CYS A 34 23.11 -0.15 9.10
N VAL A 35 23.10 -1.36 8.53
CA VAL A 35 23.97 -1.76 7.41
C VAL A 35 23.18 -1.56 6.14
N THR A 36 23.81 -0.95 5.16
CA THR A 36 23.22 -0.66 3.85
C THR A 36 24.08 -1.23 2.72
N ARG A 37 23.46 -1.38 1.56
CA ARG A 37 24.11 -1.72 0.31
C ARG A 37 23.98 -0.56 -0.68
N ASP A 38 25.08 -0.09 -1.23
CA ASP A 38 25.06 0.79 -2.41
C ASP A 38 24.66 -0.06 -3.63
N LEU A 39 23.52 0.28 -4.26
CA LEU A 39 22.98 -0.49 -5.38
C LEU A 39 23.77 -0.29 -6.69
N ARG A 40 24.68 0.67 -6.75
CA ARG A 40 25.55 0.91 -7.92
C ARG A 40 26.82 0.07 -7.85
N THR A 41 27.40 -0.05 -6.66
CA THR A 41 28.71 -0.70 -6.46
C THR A 41 28.60 -2.09 -5.82
N GLY A 42 27.49 -2.35 -5.11
CA GLY A 42 27.31 -3.54 -4.29
C GLY A 42 28.01 -3.48 -2.92
N GLU A 43 28.69 -2.37 -2.60
CA GLU A 43 29.43 -2.19 -1.37
C GLU A 43 28.48 -2.13 -0.16
N LEU A 44 28.91 -2.76 0.94
CA LEU A 44 28.19 -2.68 2.22
C LEU A 44 28.81 -1.57 3.08
N VAL A 45 27.95 -0.68 3.58
CA VAL A 45 28.32 0.47 4.40
C VAL A 45 27.50 0.48 5.69
N GLY A 46 28.17 0.63 6.83
CA GLY A 46 27.52 0.81 8.13
C GLY A 46 27.27 2.31 8.43
N TYR A 47 26.04 2.64 8.75
CA TYR A 47 25.68 3.96 9.26
C TYR A 47 25.32 3.85 10.74
N PHE A 48 26.05 4.57 11.58
CA PHE A 48 25.85 4.57 13.02
C PHE A 48 25.16 5.87 13.46
N ALA A 49 24.12 5.74 14.28
CA ALA A 49 23.31 6.86 14.72
C ALA A 49 22.75 6.63 16.14
N LYS A 50 22.46 7.72 16.83
CA LYS A 50 21.81 7.69 18.16
C LYS A 50 20.36 7.25 18.10
N ALA A 51 19.71 7.41 16.94
CA ALA A 51 18.35 7.00 16.68
C ALA A 51 18.20 6.65 15.19
N THR A 52 17.42 5.64 14.90
CA THR A 52 17.11 5.18 13.52
C THR A 52 15.61 5.21 13.32
N LEU A 53 15.13 5.94 12.30
CA LEU A 53 13.72 5.98 11.92
C LEU A 53 13.51 5.11 10.67
N ILE A 54 12.62 4.12 10.77
CA ILE A 54 12.16 3.33 9.63
C ILE A 54 10.92 4.01 9.04
N ALA A 55 11.03 4.50 7.82
CA ALA A 55 9.96 5.19 7.10
C ALA A 55 9.85 4.67 5.64
N THR A 56 9.97 3.36 5.45
CA THR A 56 10.11 2.66 4.17
C THR A 56 8.79 2.41 3.44
N GLY A 57 7.68 2.95 3.95
CA GLY A 57 6.35 2.75 3.37
C GLY A 57 5.71 1.42 3.75
N GLY A 58 4.76 1.00 2.94
CA GLY A 58 3.92 -0.15 3.23
C GLY A 58 4.41 -1.47 2.64
N TYR A 59 3.57 -2.49 2.77
CA TYR A 59 3.84 -3.85 2.30
C TYR A 59 2.70 -4.42 1.41
N GLY A 60 1.91 -3.54 0.80
CA GLY A 60 0.75 -3.96 -0.02
C GLY A 60 1.12 -4.84 -1.21
N ARG A 61 2.41 -4.89 -1.59
CA ARG A 61 2.89 -5.74 -2.69
C ARG A 61 3.01 -7.22 -2.34
N ILE A 62 2.80 -7.61 -1.09
CA ILE A 62 2.68 -9.03 -0.70
C ILE A 62 1.37 -9.67 -1.21
N TYR A 63 0.37 -8.86 -1.56
CA TYR A 63 -0.90 -9.35 -2.11
C TYR A 63 -0.79 -9.59 -3.61
N ARG A 64 -1.46 -10.64 -4.10
CA ARG A 64 -1.46 -11.01 -5.52
C ARG A 64 -2.05 -9.91 -6.40
N ALA A 65 -3.18 -9.34 -5.99
CA ALA A 65 -3.85 -8.21 -6.63
C ALA A 65 -3.63 -6.96 -5.76
N THR A 66 -2.98 -5.94 -6.29
CA THR A 66 -2.64 -4.75 -5.53
C THR A 66 -2.40 -3.55 -6.43
N THR A 67 -2.91 -2.40 -6.01
CA THR A 67 -2.64 -1.10 -6.65
C THR A 67 -1.32 -0.47 -6.20
N ASN A 68 -0.59 -1.11 -5.27
CA ASN A 68 0.66 -0.58 -4.73
C ASN A 68 1.81 -0.72 -5.72
N ALA A 69 2.74 0.24 -5.67
CA ALA A 69 4.00 0.17 -6.40
C ALA A 69 4.86 -1.03 -5.93
N VAL A 70 5.72 -1.54 -6.79
CA VAL A 70 6.59 -2.69 -6.50
C VAL A 70 7.52 -2.46 -5.30
N ILE A 71 7.84 -1.21 -4.98
CA ILE A 71 8.67 -0.83 -3.82
C ILE A 71 7.94 -0.97 -2.47
N CYS A 72 6.62 -1.21 -2.47
CA CYS A 72 5.85 -1.42 -1.24
C CYS A 72 5.88 -2.91 -0.85
N ASP A 73 7.06 -3.47 -0.72
CA ASP A 73 7.33 -4.90 -0.51
C ASP A 73 7.46 -5.32 0.97
N GLY A 74 7.50 -4.35 1.88
CA GLY A 74 7.64 -4.61 3.31
C GLY A 74 9.11 -4.75 3.77
N GLY A 75 10.08 -4.35 2.96
CA GLY A 75 11.49 -4.49 3.29
C GLY A 75 11.88 -3.91 4.65
N GLY A 76 11.40 -2.72 5.01
CA GLY A 76 11.67 -2.13 6.32
C GLY A 76 11.05 -2.91 7.48
N GLN A 77 9.86 -3.46 7.30
CA GLN A 77 9.22 -4.31 8.30
C GLN A 77 10.01 -5.60 8.51
N ILE A 78 10.48 -6.23 7.44
CA ILE A 78 11.34 -7.43 7.49
C ILE A 78 12.65 -7.10 8.21
N THR A 79 13.31 -6.00 7.86
CA THR A 79 14.56 -5.56 8.50
C THR A 79 14.40 -5.38 10.02
N ALA A 80 13.24 -4.89 10.48
CA ALA A 80 12.93 -4.80 11.90
C ALA A 80 12.67 -6.18 12.54
N LEU A 81 11.87 -7.04 11.88
CA LEU A 81 11.53 -8.37 12.35
C LEU A 81 12.75 -9.28 12.45
N ASP A 82 13.67 -9.21 11.51
CA ASP A 82 14.90 -10.01 11.43
C ASP A 82 15.85 -9.77 12.62
N THR A 83 15.68 -8.67 13.34
CA THR A 83 16.41 -8.46 14.61
C THR A 83 16.06 -9.50 15.67
N GLY A 84 14.92 -10.16 15.58
CA GLY A 84 14.39 -11.09 16.58
C GLY A 84 13.90 -10.46 17.88
N VAL A 85 14.05 -9.13 18.04
CA VAL A 85 13.66 -8.40 19.27
C VAL A 85 12.57 -7.36 19.04
N VAL A 86 12.31 -6.99 17.79
CA VAL A 86 11.27 -6.01 17.43
C VAL A 86 10.03 -6.74 16.92
N PRO A 87 8.92 -6.74 17.68
CA PRO A 87 7.66 -7.33 17.22
C PRO A 87 6.97 -6.39 16.20
N LEU A 88 6.29 -6.97 15.23
CA LEU A 88 5.38 -6.25 14.35
C LEU A 88 3.95 -6.33 14.92
N GLY A 89 3.23 -5.22 14.88
CA GLY A 89 1.85 -5.13 15.39
C GLY A 89 0.86 -4.69 14.30
N ASN A 90 -0.40 -5.10 14.48
CA ASN A 90 -1.53 -4.70 13.62
C ASN A 90 -1.31 -4.98 12.12
N MET A 91 -0.60 -6.05 11.78
CA MET A 91 -0.27 -6.39 10.39
C MET A 91 -1.51 -6.75 9.56
N GLU A 92 -2.62 -7.07 10.20
CA GLU A 92 -3.93 -7.28 9.56
C GLU A 92 -4.63 -5.96 9.18
N ALA A 93 -4.18 -4.82 9.71
CA ALA A 93 -4.77 -3.51 9.45
C ALA A 93 -4.33 -2.97 8.07
N VAL A 94 -4.84 -3.58 7.02
CA VAL A 94 -4.57 -3.21 5.62
C VAL A 94 -5.80 -2.55 5.00
N GLN A 95 -5.62 -1.37 4.39
CA GLN A 95 -6.68 -0.73 3.61
C GLN A 95 -6.55 -1.11 2.13
N PHE A 96 -7.61 -1.71 1.59
CA PHE A 96 -7.72 -1.96 0.14
C PHE A 96 -8.38 -0.76 -0.55
N HIS A 97 -7.82 -0.35 -1.69
CA HIS A 97 -8.50 0.60 -2.55
C HIS A 97 -9.60 -0.16 -3.33
N PRO A 98 -10.88 0.30 -3.28
CA PRO A 98 -11.99 -0.48 -3.84
C PRO A 98 -11.98 -0.56 -5.37
N THR A 99 -11.36 0.39 -6.06
CA THR A 99 -11.37 0.48 -7.51
C THR A 99 -9.97 0.37 -8.10
N GLY A 100 -9.72 -0.74 -8.77
CA GLY A 100 -8.55 -1.03 -9.57
C GLY A 100 -8.97 -1.70 -10.88
N THR A 101 -8.21 -1.47 -11.96
CA THR A 101 -8.51 -2.05 -13.27
C THR A 101 -8.14 -3.52 -13.33
N VAL A 102 -8.94 -4.33 -14.00
CA VAL A 102 -8.66 -5.74 -14.26
C VAL A 102 -8.07 -5.88 -15.68
N PRO A 103 -6.94 -6.55 -15.87
CA PRO A 103 -6.14 -7.34 -14.91
C PRO A 103 -4.93 -6.57 -14.34
N THR A 104 -4.77 -5.30 -14.61
CA THR A 104 -3.51 -4.56 -14.39
C THR A 104 -3.36 -4.00 -12.98
N ASP A 105 -4.42 -4.03 -12.17
CA ASP A 105 -4.49 -3.46 -10.83
C ASP A 105 -4.13 -1.95 -10.75
N ILE A 106 -4.26 -1.23 -11.88
CA ILE A 106 -4.05 0.22 -11.90
C ILE A 106 -5.16 0.87 -11.09
N LEU A 107 -4.76 1.68 -10.11
CA LEU A 107 -5.69 2.40 -9.25
C LEU A 107 -6.55 3.39 -10.05
N VAL A 108 -7.87 3.24 -9.97
CA VAL A 108 -8.82 4.26 -10.42
C VAL A 108 -9.12 5.18 -9.25
N THR A 109 -8.83 6.48 -9.41
CA THR A 109 -8.93 7.44 -8.32
C THR A 109 -10.35 7.50 -7.73
N GLU A 110 -10.43 7.75 -6.43
CA GLU A 110 -11.68 7.99 -5.73
C GLU A 110 -12.46 9.18 -6.31
N GLY A 111 -11.75 10.13 -6.94
CA GLY A 111 -12.35 11.25 -7.64
C GLY A 111 -13.38 10.83 -8.69
N CYS A 112 -13.16 9.72 -9.41
CA CYS A 112 -14.15 9.22 -10.38
C CYS A 112 -15.51 8.93 -9.72
N ARG A 113 -15.52 8.32 -8.54
CA ARG A 113 -16.74 8.10 -7.76
C ARG A 113 -17.27 9.41 -7.16
N GLY A 114 -16.38 10.33 -6.77
CA GLY A 114 -16.72 11.66 -6.28
C GLY A 114 -17.41 12.53 -7.33
N ASP A 115 -17.01 12.37 -8.58
CA ASP A 115 -17.56 13.10 -9.74
C ASP A 115 -18.82 12.42 -10.32
N GLY A 116 -19.31 11.36 -9.69
CA GLY A 116 -20.58 10.72 -10.04
C GLY A 116 -20.47 9.30 -10.59
N GLY A 117 -19.26 8.73 -10.64
CA GLY A 117 -19.06 7.34 -11.08
C GLY A 117 -19.80 6.34 -10.17
N THR A 118 -20.43 5.33 -10.78
CA THR A 118 -21.26 4.33 -10.10
C THR A 118 -20.69 2.92 -10.26
N LEU A 119 -20.93 2.08 -9.26
CA LEU A 119 -20.56 0.67 -9.29
C LEU A 119 -21.74 -0.17 -9.76
N LEU A 120 -21.52 -0.93 -10.85
CA LEU A 120 -22.55 -1.77 -11.48
C LEU A 120 -22.15 -3.25 -11.40
N ASP A 121 -23.16 -4.11 -11.27
CA ASP A 121 -23.02 -5.56 -11.27
C ASP A 121 -23.11 -6.16 -12.70
N VAL A 122 -23.16 -7.50 -12.79
CA VAL A 122 -23.28 -8.22 -14.06
C VAL A 122 -24.57 -7.89 -14.82
N ASN A 123 -25.60 -7.39 -14.16
CA ASN A 123 -26.88 -6.97 -14.74
C ASN A 123 -26.94 -5.46 -15.00
N GLU A 124 -25.82 -4.76 -14.91
CA GLU A 124 -25.73 -3.30 -15.01
C GLU A 124 -26.55 -2.59 -13.91
N TYR A 125 -26.80 -3.28 -12.80
CA TYR A 125 -27.55 -2.73 -11.67
C TYR A 125 -26.60 -2.01 -10.69
N ARG A 126 -26.96 -0.78 -10.30
CA ARG A 126 -26.24 0.01 -9.31
C ARG A 126 -26.59 -0.50 -7.90
N PHE A 127 -25.77 -1.31 -7.32
CA PHE A 127 -26.04 -2.05 -6.07
C PHE A 127 -25.65 -1.32 -4.78
N MET A 128 -24.71 -0.36 -4.84
CA MET A 128 -24.21 0.28 -3.62
C MET A 128 -25.29 0.95 -2.77
N PRO A 129 -26.32 1.62 -3.32
CA PRO A 129 -27.40 2.20 -2.52
C PRO A 129 -28.18 1.19 -1.65
N ASP A 130 -28.24 -0.10 -2.05
CA ASP A 130 -28.91 -1.14 -1.27
C ASP A 130 -28.15 -1.50 0.02
N TYR A 131 -26.86 -1.32 0.00
CA TYR A 131 -25.99 -1.60 1.15
C TYR A 131 -25.71 -0.36 1.99
N GLU A 132 -25.53 0.78 1.34
CA GLU A 132 -25.13 2.06 1.94
C GLU A 132 -26.00 3.20 1.39
N PRO A 133 -27.26 3.32 1.86
CA PRO A 133 -28.23 4.25 1.26
C PRO A 133 -27.82 5.73 1.28
N GLU A 134 -27.07 6.14 2.32
CA GLU A 134 -26.70 7.55 2.49
C GLU A 134 -25.51 7.98 1.65
N LYS A 135 -24.48 7.10 1.57
CA LYS A 135 -23.17 7.45 0.96
C LYS A 135 -22.88 6.67 -0.32
N ALA A 136 -23.56 5.57 -0.54
CA ALA A 136 -23.38 4.69 -1.69
C ALA A 136 -21.89 4.47 -2.02
N GLU A 137 -21.43 4.83 -3.21
CA GLU A 137 -20.04 4.70 -3.65
C GLU A 137 -19.06 5.61 -2.90
N LEU A 138 -19.53 6.58 -2.15
CA LEU A 138 -18.73 7.49 -1.32
C LEU A 138 -18.63 7.05 0.14
N ALA A 139 -19.10 5.86 0.48
CA ALA A 139 -18.79 5.23 1.76
C ALA A 139 -17.29 5.02 1.92
N SER A 140 -16.82 4.76 3.15
CA SER A 140 -15.40 4.53 3.41
C SER A 140 -14.87 3.35 2.58
N ARG A 141 -13.60 3.38 2.22
CA ARG A 141 -12.96 2.41 1.30
C ARG A 141 -13.15 0.97 1.73
N ASP A 142 -13.04 0.71 3.01
CA ASP A 142 -13.23 -0.63 3.59
C ASP A 142 -14.69 -1.12 3.44
N VAL A 143 -15.64 -0.22 3.61
CA VAL A 143 -17.07 -0.51 3.42
C VAL A 143 -17.32 -0.83 1.95
N VAL A 144 -16.92 0.05 1.03
CA VAL A 144 -17.10 -0.19 -0.41
C VAL A 144 -16.48 -1.52 -0.82
N SER A 145 -15.22 -1.79 -0.47
CA SER A 145 -14.53 -3.04 -0.82
C SER A 145 -15.24 -4.28 -0.28
N ARG A 146 -15.78 -4.20 0.94
CA ARG A 146 -16.49 -5.29 1.59
C ARG A 146 -17.84 -5.54 0.92
N ARG A 147 -18.58 -4.48 0.58
CA ARG A 147 -19.87 -4.61 -0.11
C ARG A 147 -19.72 -5.13 -1.53
N MET A 148 -18.70 -4.68 -2.25
CA MET A 148 -18.34 -5.25 -3.56
C MET A 148 -18.06 -6.76 -3.45
N THR A 149 -17.24 -7.18 -2.50
CA THR A 149 -16.93 -8.59 -2.29
C THR A 149 -18.16 -9.41 -1.90
N GLU A 150 -19.01 -8.87 -1.01
CA GLU A 150 -20.27 -9.51 -0.62
C GLU A 150 -21.22 -9.68 -1.83
N HIS A 151 -21.34 -8.65 -2.65
CA HIS A 151 -22.20 -8.65 -3.83
C HIS A 151 -21.72 -9.67 -4.87
N MET A 152 -20.43 -9.72 -5.17
CA MET A 152 -19.85 -10.75 -6.05
C MET A 152 -20.08 -12.16 -5.51
N ARG A 153 -19.91 -12.41 -4.20
CA ARG A 153 -20.16 -13.72 -3.57
C ARG A 153 -21.62 -14.17 -3.67
N LYS A 154 -22.56 -13.27 -3.85
CA LYS A 154 -23.97 -13.57 -4.14
C LYS A 154 -24.22 -13.97 -5.60
N GLY A 155 -23.19 -14.00 -6.45
CA GLY A 155 -23.28 -14.36 -7.86
C GLY A 155 -23.55 -13.19 -8.80
N PHE A 156 -23.36 -11.96 -8.35
CA PHE A 156 -23.57 -10.76 -9.17
C PHE A 156 -22.26 -10.19 -9.75
N GLY A 157 -21.14 -10.93 -9.62
CA GLY A 157 -19.88 -10.56 -10.23
C GLY A 157 -19.88 -10.78 -11.76
N VAL A 158 -19.14 -9.93 -12.46
CA VAL A 158 -18.88 -10.09 -13.90
C VAL A 158 -17.74 -11.11 -14.08
N PRO A 159 -17.95 -12.23 -14.73
CA PRO A 159 -16.91 -13.25 -14.89
C PRO A 159 -15.82 -12.80 -15.87
N SER A 160 -14.56 -13.11 -15.54
CA SER A 160 -13.44 -12.93 -16.45
C SER A 160 -12.37 -14.00 -16.24
N PRO A 161 -11.40 -14.15 -17.18
CA PRO A 161 -10.27 -15.06 -17.02
C PRO A 161 -9.39 -14.75 -15.79
N TYR A 162 -9.52 -13.55 -15.23
CA TYR A 162 -8.73 -13.05 -14.09
C TYR A 162 -9.47 -13.11 -12.76
N GLY A 163 -10.71 -13.59 -12.76
CA GLY A 163 -11.62 -13.63 -11.63
C GLY A 163 -12.85 -12.75 -11.84
N GLU A 164 -13.74 -12.75 -10.86
CA GLU A 164 -14.92 -11.89 -10.88
C GLU A 164 -14.55 -10.44 -10.59
N HIS A 165 -15.24 -9.51 -11.22
CA HIS A 165 -15.10 -8.07 -11.01
C HIS A 165 -16.47 -7.38 -11.10
N LEU A 166 -16.49 -6.07 -10.95
CA LEU A 166 -17.66 -5.21 -11.11
C LEU A 166 -17.30 -4.07 -12.07
N TRP A 167 -18.30 -3.45 -12.66
CA TRP A 167 -18.09 -2.30 -13.53
C TRP A 167 -17.99 -1.02 -12.70
N LEU A 168 -17.15 -0.10 -13.13
CA LEU A 168 -17.16 1.30 -12.70
C LEU A 168 -17.56 2.14 -13.91
N ASP A 169 -18.76 2.66 -13.89
CA ASP A 169 -19.31 3.57 -14.89
C ASP A 169 -18.98 5.01 -14.52
N ILE A 170 -18.32 5.76 -15.44
CA ILE A 170 -17.77 7.11 -15.19
C ILE A 170 -18.10 8.07 -16.33
#